data_3c7ba3602add6834e76e6fbea90314f4
#
_entry.id   3c7ba3602add6834e76e6fbea90314f4
#
_cell.length_a   1.000
_cell.length_b   1.000
_cell.length_c   1.000
_cell.angle_alpha   90.00
_cell.angle_beta   90.00
_cell.angle_gamma   90.00
#
_symmetry.space_group_name_H-M   'P 1'
#
loop_
_entity.id
_entity.type
_entity.pdbx_description
1 polymer ?
#
loop_
_entity_poly.entity_id
_entity_poly.type
_entity_poly.pdbx_seq_one_letter_code
_entity_poly.pdbx_strand_id
1 'polypeptide(L)'
;MRLRHLIDITDLSVDEIESILDLADKMKANPAAYRDTMHGRILATLFFEPSTRTRLSFESAMLSLGGSVLGFSSADTSSATKGESLMDTIHTVSCYCDISAMRHPKEGAPMAGTLTSRVPIINAGDGGHNHPTQTLTDLLTIRTARGELGHVTIGMCGDLKFGRTVHSLIGAMSRYPGVEFVLISPPELRVPAYITQKLADDGIPFREVETMEEVMPELDVLYMTRVQKERFFNEADYIRLKDTYILDPDKLKTAKPDMAILHPLPRVNEISTKVDADPRAMYFEQVRNGRFVRMALISTLLEGLYED
;
A
#
# COMPACT_ATOMS: atom_id res chain seq x y z
N MET A 1 -8.51 -26.74 -9.30
CA MET A 1 -8.61 -25.32 -8.93
C MET A 1 -7.24 -24.66 -8.90
N ARG A 2 -7.05 -23.49 -9.50
CA ARG A 2 -5.77 -22.78 -9.45
C ARG A 2 -5.81 -21.84 -8.25
N LEU A 3 -4.89 -22.01 -7.28
CA LEU A 3 -4.74 -21.08 -6.15
C LEU A 3 -4.55 -19.66 -6.69
N ARG A 4 -5.31 -18.72 -6.13
CA ARG A 4 -5.18 -17.31 -6.47
C ARG A 4 -4.30 -16.61 -5.43
N HIS A 5 -3.28 -15.92 -5.90
CA HIS A 5 -2.36 -15.12 -5.09
C HIS A 5 -2.57 -13.64 -5.41
N LEU A 6 -2.17 -12.74 -4.51
CA LEU A 6 -2.05 -11.31 -4.79
C LEU A 6 -0.59 -10.91 -4.64
N ILE A 7 0.14 -10.81 -5.72
CA ILE A 7 1.56 -10.46 -5.76
C ILE A 7 1.76 -9.01 -6.21
N ASP A 8 0.99 -8.59 -7.21
CA ASP A 8 0.97 -7.24 -7.76
C ASP A 8 -0.47 -6.73 -7.81
N ILE A 9 -0.66 -5.39 -7.80
CA ILE A 9 -2.00 -4.81 -7.96
C ILE A 9 -2.59 -5.10 -9.34
N THR A 10 -1.76 -5.35 -10.33
CA THR A 10 -2.16 -5.73 -11.69
C THR A 10 -2.69 -7.16 -11.80
N ASP A 11 -2.54 -7.98 -10.76
CA ASP A 11 -3.19 -9.30 -10.67
C ASP A 11 -4.72 -9.19 -10.56
N LEU A 12 -5.22 -8.00 -10.19
CA LEU A 12 -6.64 -7.70 -10.06
C LEU A 12 -7.12 -6.85 -11.24
N SER A 13 -8.28 -7.17 -11.80
CA SER A 13 -9.01 -6.28 -12.70
C SER A 13 -9.55 -5.06 -11.93
N VAL A 14 -10.00 -4.02 -12.63
CA VAL A 14 -10.64 -2.86 -11.99
C VAL A 14 -11.91 -3.29 -11.25
N ASP A 15 -12.73 -4.14 -11.87
CA ASP A 15 -13.97 -4.66 -11.26
C ASP A 15 -13.70 -5.46 -9.97
N GLU A 16 -12.60 -6.21 -9.94
CA GLU A 16 -12.18 -6.94 -8.74
C GLU A 16 -11.67 -6.00 -7.64
N ILE A 17 -10.92 -4.95 -8.00
CA ILE A 17 -10.54 -3.90 -7.06
C ILE A 17 -11.79 -3.27 -6.47
N GLU A 18 -12.73 -2.81 -7.30
CA GLU A 18 -13.97 -2.20 -6.83
C GLU A 18 -14.77 -3.14 -5.92
N SER A 19 -14.86 -4.42 -6.28
CA SER A 19 -15.54 -5.43 -5.45
C SER A 19 -14.89 -5.61 -4.07
N ILE A 20 -13.55 -5.60 -3.99
CA ILE A 20 -12.80 -5.66 -2.73
C ILE A 20 -13.05 -4.37 -1.91
N LEU A 21 -13.02 -3.21 -2.56
CA LEU A 21 -13.27 -1.94 -1.88
C LEU A 21 -14.71 -1.84 -1.38
N ASP A 22 -15.70 -2.31 -2.13
CA ASP A 22 -17.10 -2.37 -1.72
C ASP A 22 -17.32 -3.29 -0.52
N LEU A 23 -16.65 -4.44 -0.53
CA LEU A 23 -16.68 -5.35 0.62
C LEU A 23 -16.02 -4.72 1.85
N ALA A 24 -14.91 -4.01 1.66
CA ALA A 24 -14.23 -3.28 2.73
C ALA A 24 -15.13 -2.19 3.35
N ASP A 25 -15.87 -1.44 2.53
CA ASP A 25 -16.84 -0.44 3.01
C ASP A 25 -18.01 -1.07 3.78
N LYS A 26 -18.55 -2.21 3.31
CA LYS A 26 -19.56 -2.98 4.04
C LYS A 26 -19.04 -3.46 5.39
N MET A 27 -17.82 -3.99 5.43
CA MET A 27 -17.16 -4.43 6.66
C MET A 27 -16.89 -3.25 7.61
N LYS A 28 -16.52 -2.08 7.07
CA LYS A 28 -16.32 -0.85 7.85
C LYS A 28 -17.63 -0.33 8.45
N ALA A 29 -18.71 -0.41 7.69
CA ALA A 29 -20.05 0.05 8.15
C ALA A 29 -20.65 -0.87 9.23
N ASN A 30 -20.45 -2.19 9.14
CA ASN A 30 -20.98 -3.15 10.10
C ASN A 30 -19.95 -4.27 10.41
N PRO A 31 -18.90 -3.99 11.18
CA PRO A 31 -17.85 -4.99 11.46
C PRO A 31 -18.37 -6.22 12.21
N ALA A 32 -19.44 -6.05 13.00
CA ALA A 32 -20.01 -7.13 13.82
C ALA A 32 -20.60 -8.27 12.97
N ALA A 33 -21.09 -7.96 11.76
CA ALA A 33 -21.65 -8.97 10.86
C ALA A 33 -20.60 -9.95 10.31
N TYR A 34 -19.31 -9.59 10.39
CA TYR A 34 -18.21 -10.36 9.79
C TYR A 34 -17.32 -11.07 10.83
N ARG A 35 -17.60 -10.94 12.13
CA ARG A 35 -16.72 -11.40 13.21
C ARG A 35 -16.47 -12.91 13.25
N ASP A 36 -17.29 -13.71 12.60
CA ASP A 36 -17.21 -15.17 12.63
C ASP A 36 -17.01 -15.77 11.23
N THR A 37 -16.82 -14.93 10.19
CA THR A 37 -16.73 -15.40 8.80
C THR A 37 -15.48 -16.24 8.53
N MET A 38 -14.40 -16.03 9.30
CA MET A 38 -13.15 -16.81 9.19
C MET A 38 -12.91 -17.71 10.40
N HIS A 39 -13.98 -18.11 11.10
CA HIS A 39 -13.86 -19.02 12.22
C HIS A 39 -13.17 -20.33 11.80
N GLY A 40 -12.15 -20.76 12.56
CA GLY A 40 -11.36 -21.95 12.27
C GLY A 40 -10.28 -21.77 11.18
N ARG A 41 -10.19 -20.60 10.53
CA ARG A 41 -9.14 -20.28 9.54
C ARG A 41 -7.91 -19.66 10.19
N ILE A 42 -6.76 -19.91 9.59
CA ILE A 42 -5.46 -19.45 10.09
C ILE A 42 -4.75 -18.62 9.02
N LEU A 43 -4.39 -17.38 9.38
CA LEU A 43 -3.48 -16.54 8.60
C LEU A 43 -2.04 -16.72 9.09
N ALA A 44 -1.10 -17.00 8.20
CA ALA A 44 0.33 -16.92 8.49
C ALA A 44 0.88 -15.53 8.12
N THR A 45 1.52 -14.83 9.08
CA THR A 45 2.25 -13.59 8.84
C THR A 45 3.76 -13.83 8.81
N LEU A 46 4.33 -13.88 7.59
CA LEU A 46 5.72 -14.26 7.32
C LEU A 46 6.55 -13.01 7.01
N PHE A 47 7.06 -12.36 8.05
CA PHE A 47 7.78 -11.10 7.92
C PHE A 47 9.29 -11.32 8.03
N PHE A 48 9.94 -11.54 6.89
CA PHE A 48 11.40 -11.64 6.78
C PHE A 48 12.10 -10.27 6.92
N GLU A 49 11.35 -9.19 6.75
CA GLU A 49 11.75 -7.81 7.00
C GLU A 49 10.78 -7.18 8.02
N PRO A 50 11.26 -6.49 9.07
CA PRO A 50 10.40 -5.91 10.08
C PRO A 50 9.40 -4.89 9.52
N SER A 51 8.13 -5.01 9.90
CA SER A 51 7.09 -4.05 9.59
C SER A 51 5.95 -4.12 10.61
N THR A 52 5.99 -3.24 11.60
CA THR A 52 4.99 -3.20 12.66
C THR A 52 3.58 -2.96 12.14
N ARG A 53 3.38 -1.90 11.34
CA ARG A 53 2.03 -1.50 10.86
C ARG A 53 1.41 -2.57 9.97
N THR A 54 2.13 -3.04 8.96
CA THR A 54 1.58 -4.01 8.00
C THR A 54 1.25 -5.32 8.69
N ARG A 55 2.13 -5.83 9.55
CA ARG A 55 1.90 -7.06 10.30
C ARG A 55 0.67 -6.93 11.20
N LEU A 56 0.64 -5.93 12.09
CA LEU A 56 -0.49 -5.72 13.00
C LEU A 56 -1.82 -5.50 12.25
N SER A 57 -1.78 -4.87 11.07
CA SER A 57 -2.98 -4.68 10.25
C SER A 57 -3.52 -6.00 9.70
N PHE A 58 -2.66 -6.91 9.22
CA PHE A 58 -3.07 -8.24 8.77
C PHE A 58 -3.58 -9.10 9.93
N GLU A 59 -2.87 -9.12 11.04
CA GLU A 59 -3.27 -9.87 12.24
C GLU A 59 -4.61 -9.35 12.78
N SER A 60 -4.75 -8.03 12.91
CA SER A 60 -6.02 -7.40 13.33
C SER A 60 -7.16 -7.69 12.35
N ALA A 61 -6.90 -7.73 11.04
CA ALA A 61 -7.90 -8.07 10.04
C ALA A 61 -8.42 -9.50 10.24
N MET A 62 -7.52 -10.49 10.34
CA MET A 62 -7.90 -11.89 10.52
C MET A 62 -8.63 -12.12 11.85
N LEU A 63 -8.12 -11.54 12.94
CA LEU A 63 -8.77 -11.63 14.26
C LEU A 63 -10.17 -10.96 14.26
N SER A 64 -10.35 -9.88 13.51
CA SER A 64 -11.66 -9.21 13.37
C SER A 64 -12.68 -10.04 12.61
N LEU A 65 -12.22 -10.98 11.80
CA LEU A 65 -13.04 -11.95 11.06
C LEU A 65 -13.29 -13.26 11.86
N GLY A 66 -12.76 -13.37 13.08
CA GLY A 66 -12.91 -14.56 13.94
C GLY A 66 -11.90 -15.67 13.64
N GLY A 67 -10.92 -15.43 12.80
CA GLY A 67 -9.82 -16.37 12.52
C GLY A 67 -8.69 -16.30 13.53
N SER A 68 -7.66 -17.09 13.29
CA SER A 68 -6.44 -17.16 14.11
C SER A 68 -5.22 -16.71 13.30
N VAL A 69 -4.13 -16.38 14.01
CA VAL A 69 -2.89 -15.95 13.37
C VAL A 69 -1.71 -16.72 13.91
N LEU A 70 -0.73 -17.00 13.04
CA LEU A 70 0.59 -17.51 13.40
C LEU A 70 1.65 -16.79 12.56
N GLY A 71 2.91 -16.91 12.89
CA GLY A 71 3.97 -16.34 12.05
C GLY A 71 5.16 -15.81 12.85
N PHE A 72 6.01 -15.07 12.16
CA PHE A 72 7.22 -14.45 12.73
C PHE A 72 7.37 -12.99 12.22
N SER A 73 8.13 -12.19 12.98
CA SER A 73 8.30 -10.75 12.74
C SER A 73 9.64 -10.36 12.13
N SER A 74 10.58 -11.32 12.03
CA SER A 74 11.94 -11.14 11.52
C SER A 74 12.48 -12.49 11.03
N ALA A 75 13.33 -12.46 10.01
CA ALA A 75 14.06 -13.65 9.56
C ALA A 75 14.89 -14.29 10.70
N ASP A 76 15.43 -13.46 11.60
CA ASP A 76 16.26 -13.91 12.74
C ASP A 76 15.50 -14.80 13.73
N THR A 77 14.19 -14.76 13.73
CA THR A 77 13.31 -15.59 14.58
C THR A 77 12.77 -16.83 13.86
N SER A 78 13.25 -17.10 12.65
CA SER A 78 12.80 -18.21 11.81
C SER A 78 13.92 -19.21 11.50
N SER A 79 13.57 -20.36 10.91
CA SER A 79 14.54 -21.38 10.46
C SER A 79 15.47 -20.89 9.33
N ALA A 80 15.22 -19.73 8.72
CA ALA A 80 16.11 -19.11 7.75
C ALA A 80 17.52 -18.89 8.32
N THR A 81 17.65 -18.65 9.63
CA THR A 81 18.95 -18.53 10.32
C THR A 81 19.77 -19.83 10.30
N LYS A 82 19.11 -20.97 10.10
CA LYS A 82 19.75 -22.29 9.99
C LYS A 82 20.07 -22.69 8.55
N GLY A 83 19.81 -21.78 7.57
CA GLY A 83 20.05 -22.03 6.15
C GLY A 83 18.86 -22.67 5.40
N GLU A 84 17.66 -22.70 6.02
CA GLU A 84 16.45 -23.15 5.33
C GLU A 84 16.13 -22.24 4.14
N SER A 85 15.80 -22.83 3.00
CA SER A 85 15.44 -22.06 1.80
C SER A 85 14.08 -21.40 1.97
N LEU A 86 13.86 -20.26 1.25
CA LEU A 86 12.56 -19.61 1.20
C LEU A 86 11.45 -20.60 0.78
N MET A 87 11.74 -21.43 -0.22
CA MET A 87 10.78 -22.38 -0.78
C MET A 87 10.37 -23.43 0.26
N ASP A 88 11.31 -23.95 1.03
CA ASP A 88 11.03 -24.92 2.11
C ASP A 88 10.24 -24.28 3.24
N THR A 89 10.61 -23.05 3.64
CA THR A 89 9.85 -22.28 4.63
C THR A 89 8.39 -22.10 4.21
N ILE A 90 8.16 -21.65 2.95
CA ILE A 90 6.80 -21.42 2.44
C ILE A 90 6.03 -22.75 2.34
N HIS A 91 6.66 -23.80 1.81
CA HIS A 91 6.03 -25.11 1.71
C HIS A 91 5.62 -25.64 3.09
N THR A 92 6.53 -25.55 4.08
CA THR A 92 6.29 -25.99 5.46
C THR A 92 5.14 -25.19 6.09
N VAL A 93 5.20 -23.85 6.04
CA VAL A 93 4.18 -23.00 6.67
C VAL A 93 2.82 -23.18 6.03
N SER A 94 2.77 -23.40 4.72
CA SER A 94 1.52 -23.66 4.00
C SER A 94 0.79 -24.95 4.44
N CYS A 95 1.45 -25.81 5.21
CA CYS A 95 0.81 -26.95 5.87
C CYS A 95 0.10 -26.58 7.20
N TYR A 96 0.29 -25.38 7.71
CA TYR A 96 -0.22 -24.95 9.01
C TYR A 96 -1.23 -23.80 8.95
N CYS A 97 -1.49 -23.27 7.77
CA CYS A 97 -2.38 -22.13 7.57
C CYS A 97 -3.27 -22.30 6.34
N ASP A 98 -4.28 -21.43 6.23
CA ASP A 98 -5.20 -21.38 5.08
C ASP A 98 -4.82 -20.28 4.10
N ILE A 99 -4.10 -19.24 4.55
CA ILE A 99 -3.64 -18.10 3.75
C ILE A 99 -2.37 -17.53 4.39
N SER A 100 -1.49 -16.92 3.60
CA SER A 100 -0.28 -16.28 4.13
C SER A 100 -0.10 -14.86 3.59
N ALA A 101 0.33 -13.95 4.47
CA ALA A 101 0.81 -12.61 4.13
C ALA A 101 2.34 -12.59 4.29
N MET A 102 3.07 -12.36 3.20
CA MET A 102 4.51 -12.44 3.17
C MET A 102 5.15 -11.09 2.88
N ARG A 103 6.07 -10.65 3.74
CA ARG A 103 6.95 -9.51 3.52
C ARG A 103 8.40 -9.93 3.46
N HIS A 104 9.13 -9.50 2.42
CA HIS A 104 10.50 -9.93 2.20
C HIS A 104 11.39 -8.77 1.69
N PRO A 105 12.69 -8.67 2.09
CA PRO A 105 13.59 -7.63 1.59
C PRO A 105 13.99 -7.79 0.12
N LYS A 106 13.91 -9.01 -0.42
CA LYS A 106 14.25 -9.29 -1.84
C LYS A 106 13.00 -9.19 -2.72
N GLU A 107 13.13 -8.46 -3.81
CA GLU A 107 12.12 -8.34 -4.85
C GLU A 107 11.81 -9.72 -5.47
N GLY A 108 10.54 -9.96 -5.79
CA GLY A 108 10.07 -11.22 -6.38
C GLY A 108 9.99 -12.41 -5.42
N ALA A 109 10.41 -12.27 -4.14
CA ALA A 109 10.36 -13.37 -3.19
C ALA A 109 8.93 -13.90 -2.95
N PRO A 110 7.86 -13.08 -2.82
CA PRO A 110 6.50 -13.57 -2.75
C PRO A 110 6.07 -14.34 -3.99
N MET A 111 6.45 -13.89 -5.19
CA MET A 111 6.19 -14.59 -6.44
C MET A 111 6.88 -15.97 -6.44
N ALA A 112 8.15 -16.04 -6.06
CA ALA A 112 8.84 -17.32 -5.94
C ALA A 112 8.14 -18.26 -4.95
N GLY A 113 7.66 -17.73 -3.82
CA GLY A 113 6.91 -18.49 -2.82
C GLY A 113 5.65 -19.16 -3.36
N THR A 114 5.00 -18.57 -4.39
CA THR A 114 3.79 -19.15 -5.00
C THR A 114 4.05 -20.51 -5.66
N LEU A 115 5.30 -20.78 -6.06
CA LEU A 115 5.67 -22.03 -6.74
C LEU A 115 5.58 -23.26 -5.83
N THR A 116 5.68 -23.08 -4.50
CA THR A 116 5.63 -24.19 -3.52
C THR A 116 4.52 -24.07 -2.50
N SER A 117 3.84 -22.92 -2.46
CA SER A 117 2.73 -22.72 -1.52
C SER A 117 1.51 -23.57 -1.88
N ARG A 118 0.87 -24.10 -0.85
CA ARG A 118 -0.42 -24.81 -0.94
C ARG A 118 -1.61 -23.91 -0.65
N VAL A 119 -1.36 -22.66 -0.26
CA VAL A 119 -2.36 -21.69 0.14
C VAL A 119 -2.14 -20.36 -0.58
N PRO A 120 -3.13 -19.47 -0.65
CA PRO A 120 -2.95 -18.13 -1.19
C PRO A 120 -1.81 -17.37 -0.49
N ILE A 121 -1.00 -16.65 -1.28
CA ILE A 121 0.02 -15.72 -0.78
C ILE A 121 -0.42 -14.30 -1.12
N ILE A 122 -0.37 -13.43 -0.11
CA ILE A 122 -0.53 -11.98 -0.26
C ILE A 122 0.85 -11.34 -0.09
N ASN A 123 1.30 -10.59 -1.11
CA ASN A 123 2.49 -9.77 -1.01
C ASN A 123 2.25 -8.59 -0.04
N ALA A 124 2.87 -8.62 1.12
CA ALA A 124 2.84 -7.58 2.15
C ALA A 124 4.02 -6.59 2.03
N GLY A 125 4.69 -6.58 0.89
CA GLY A 125 5.83 -5.74 0.52
C GLY A 125 7.09 -6.55 0.21
N ASP A 126 7.67 -6.37 -0.97
CA ASP A 126 8.90 -7.02 -1.43
C ASP A 126 9.95 -6.00 -1.87
N GLY A 127 10.92 -5.74 -1.02
CA GLY A 127 12.03 -4.82 -1.30
C GLY A 127 11.55 -3.42 -1.70
N GLY A 128 12.04 -2.94 -2.83
CA GLY A 128 11.64 -1.67 -3.46
C GLY A 128 10.53 -1.81 -4.50
N HIS A 129 10.03 -3.02 -4.75
CA HIS A 129 9.21 -3.36 -5.91
C HIS A 129 7.71 -3.07 -5.67
N ASN A 130 6.98 -3.94 -4.96
CA ASN A 130 5.52 -3.85 -4.85
C ASN A 130 4.99 -3.88 -3.41
N HIS A 131 3.83 -3.24 -3.21
CA HIS A 131 3.05 -3.37 -1.99
C HIS A 131 1.54 -3.27 -2.30
N PRO A 132 0.94 -4.29 -2.96
CA PRO A 132 -0.42 -4.22 -3.50
C PRO A 132 -1.46 -3.90 -2.44
N THR A 133 -1.28 -4.36 -1.20
CA THR A 133 -2.25 -4.07 -0.13
C THR A 133 -2.15 -2.65 0.41
N GLN A 134 -1.02 -1.95 0.23
CA GLN A 134 -0.94 -0.52 0.49
C GLN A 134 -1.69 0.23 -0.61
N THR A 135 -1.52 -0.15 -1.87
CA THR A 135 -2.26 0.44 -2.99
C THR A 135 -3.78 0.33 -2.79
N LEU A 136 -4.29 -0.85 -2.45
CA LEU A 136 -5.72 -1.02 -2.13
C LEU A 136 -6.17 -0.14 -0.95
N THR A 137 -5.31 0.03 0.06
CA THR A 137 -5.57 0.93 1.21
C THR A 137 -5.67 2.38 0.76
N ASP A 138 -4.78 2.80 -0.13
CA ASP A 138 -4.75 4.15 -0.69
C ASP A 138 -5.99 4.41 -1.54
N LEU A 139 -6.36 3.45 -2.41
CA LEU A 139 -7.58 3.51 -3.22
C LEU A 139 -8.84 3.65 -2.36
N LEU A 140 -9.00 2.81 -1.32
CA LEU A 140 -10.15 2.94 -0.40
C LEU A 140 -10.18 4.30 0.27
N THR A 141 -9.03 4.86 0.61
CA THR A 141 -8.97 6.17 1.29
C THR A 141 -9.31 7.30 0.33
N ILE A 142 -8.81 7.26 -0.90
CA ILE A 142 -9.17 8.22 -1.95
C ILE A 142 -10.68 8.15 -2.20
N ARG A 143 -11.24 6.94 -2.40
CA ARG A 143 -12.68 6.75 -2.60
C ARG A 143 -13.50 7.24 -1.40
N THR A 144 -13.06 7.00 -0.19
CA THR A 144 -13.71 7.51 1.02
C THR A 144 -13.75 9.04 1.05
N ALA A 145 -12.68 9.70 0.61
CA ALA A 145 -12.56 11.16 0.64
C ALA A 145 -13.25 11.84 -0.54
N ARG A 146 -13.23 11.24 -1.74
CA ARG A 146 -13.67 11.86 -2.99
C ARG A 146 -15.00 11.30 -3.53
N GLY A 147 -15.46 10.16 -3.01
CA GLY A 147 -16.65 9.46 -3.49
C GLY A 147 -16.39 8.51 -4.67
N GLU A 148 -15.34 8.77 -5.45
CA GLU A 148 -14.94 7.99 -6.63
C GLU A 148 -13.42 7.95 -6.78
N LEU A 149 -12.92 7.10 -7.69
CA LEU A 149 -11.50 6.99 -8.04
C LEU A 149 -11.16 7.65 -9.39
N GLY A 150 -12.17 7.96 -10.22
CA GLY A 150 -12.00 8.71 -11.44
C GLY A 150 -12.03 10.24 -11.24
N HIS A 151 -11.66 10.98 -12.28
CA HIS A 151 -11.76 12.45 -12.32
C HIS A 151 -11.10 13.17 -11.13
N VAL A 152 -9.92 12.72 -10.73
CA VAL A 152 -9.16 13.29 -9.61
C VAL A 152 -7.77 13.74 -10.05
N THR A 153 -7.33 14.88 -9.55
CA THR A 153 -5.96 15.38 -9.70
C THR A 153 -5.15 14.99 -8.46
N ILE A 154 -4.12 14.14 -8.65
CA ILE A 154 -3.32 13.58 -7.57
C ILE A 154 -1.91 14.18 -7.59
N GLY A 155 -1.56 14.93 -6.54
CA GLY A 155 -0.20 15.36 -6.27
C GLY A 155 0.59 14.27 -5.55
N MET A 156 1.63 13.74 -6.20
CA MET A 156 2.61 12.84 -5.58
C MET A 156 3.81 13.67 -5.14
N CYS A 157 4.10 13.74 -3.84
CA CYS A 157 5.12 14.66 -3.32
C CYS A 157 6.18 13.95 -2.49
N GLY A 158 7.46 14.23 -2.78
CA GLY A 158 8.61 13.78 -2.01
C GLY A 158 9.56 12.89 -2.80
N ASP A 159 9.87 11.70 -2.28
CA ASP A 159 10.73 10.72 -2.95
C ASP A 159 9.94 9.89 -3.96
N LEU A 160 9.87 10.37 -5.19
CA LEU A 160 9.16 9.67 -6.26
C LEU A 160 10.05 8.65 -6.99
N LYS A 161 11.37 8.72 -6.80
CA LYS A 161 12.32 7.82 -7.44
C LYS A 161 12.34 6.43 -6.83
N PHE A 162 12.34 6.35 -5.50
CA PHE A 162 12.44 5.09 -4.75
C PHE A 162 11.11 4.71 -4.08
N GLY A 163 10.08 5.54 -4.25
CA GLY A 163 8.77 5.38 -3.63
C GLY A 163 7.92 4.29 -4.27
N ARG A 164 8.13 3.01 -3.92
CA ARG A 164 7.31 1.90 -4.44
C ARG A 164 5.80 2.11 -4.30
N THR A 165 5.36 2.75 -3.22
CA THR A 165 3.93 3.06 -3.01
C THR A 165 3.42 4.09 -4.01
N VAL A 166 4.26 5.04 -4.40
CA VAL A 166 3.98 6.01 -5.48
C VAL A 166 3.83 5.28 -6.81
N HIS A 167 4.80 4.43 -7.17
CA HIS A 167 4.79 3.70 -8.44
C HIS A 167 3.55 2.79 -8.56
N SER A 168 3.24 2.04 -7.50
CA SER A 168 2.08 1.16 -7.48
C SER A 168 0.76 1.94 -7.51
N LEU A 169 0.68 3.08 -6.83
CA LEU A 169 -0.52 3.92 -6.83
C LEU A 169 -0.74 4.60 -8.19
N ILE A 170 0.32 5.11 -8.82
CA ILE A 170 0.25 5.65 -10.20
C ILE A 170 -0.29 4.55 -11.13
N GLY A 171 0.29 3.35 -11.11
CA GLY A 171 -0.13 2.25 -11.97
C GLY A 171 -1.59 1.81 -11.73
N ALA A 172 -2.07 1.86 -10.49
CA ALA A 172 -3.46 1.53 -10.17
C ALA A 172 -4.42 2.64 -10.63
N MET A 173 -4.12 3.90 -10.27
CA MET A 173 -4.99 5.05 -10.57
C MET A 173 -5.05 5.36 -12.06
N SER A 174 -4.00 5.09 -12.84
CA SER A 174 -3.99 5.25 -14.31
C SER A 174 -5.05 4.40 -15.03
N ARG A 175 -5.66 3.45 -14.33
CA ARG A 175 -6.72 2.58 -14.88
C ARG A 175 -8.11 3.18 -14.75
N TYR A 176 -8.23 4.33 -14.05
CA TYR A 176 -9.50 5.03 -13.85
C TYR A 176 -9.61 6.26 -14.77
N PRO A 177 -10.82 6.58 -15.27
CA PRO A 177 -11.01 7.66 -16.22
C PRO A 177 -10.75 9.04 -15.58
N GLY A 178 -10.18 9.95 -16.36
CA GLY A 178 -10.02 11.36 -15.97
C GLY A 178 -9.08 11.62 -14.81
N VAL A 179 -8.17 10.67 -14.50
CA VAL A 179 -7.12 10.85 -13.48
C VAL A 179 -5.98 11.67 -14.08
N GLU A 180 -5.48 12.63 -13.32
CA GLU A 180 -4.32 13.45 -13.66
C GLU A 180 -3.28 13.39 -12.54
N PHE A 181 -1.99 13.38 -12.90
CA PHE A 181 -0.90 13.36 -11.93
C PHE A 181 -0.10 14.66 -11.94
N VAL A 182 0.20 15.17 -10.74
CA VAL A 182 1.19 16.22 -10.51
C VAL A 182 2.33 15.62 -9.70
N LEU A 183 3.50 15.48 -10.33
CA LEU A 183 4.68 14.83 -9.76
C LEU A 183 5.57 15.89 -9.15
N ILE A 184 5.57 16.00 -7.81
CA ILE A 184 6.20 17.07 -7.05
C ILE A 184 7.48 16.53 -6.41
N SER A 185 8.64 16.82 -7.01
CA SER A 185 9.92 16.32 -6.51
C SER A 185 11.10 17.18 -6.98
N PRO A 186 12.22 17.19 -6.24
CA PRO A 186 13.46 17.77 -6.78
C PRO A 186 13.95 16.89 -7.94
N PRO A 187 14.80 17.43 -8.83
CA PRO A 187 15.28 16.71 -10.02
C PRO A 187 15.89 15.33 -9.72
N GLU A 188 16.56 15.18 -8.58
CA GLU A 188 17.24 13.94 -8.17
C GLU A 188 16.29 12.84 -7.72
N LEU A 189 15.05 13.21 -7.32
CA LEU A 189 14.03 12.30 -6.79
C LEU A 189 12.81 12.18 -7.72
N ARG A 190 12.92 12.57 -8.98
CA ARG A 190 11.88 12.41 -9.98
C ARG A 190 11.51 10.95 -10.18
N VAL A 191 10.27 10.74 -10.55
CA VAL A 191 9.76 9.42 -10.91
C VAL A 191 10.62 8.82 -12.04
N PRO A 192 10.89 7.50 -12.04
CA PRO A 192 11.66 6.85 -13.11
C PRO A 192 11.02 7.04 -14.49
N ALA A 193 11.86 7.25 -15.52
CA ALA A 193 11.42 7.53 -16.88
C ALA A 193 10.46 6.48 -17.47
N TYR A 194 10.56 5.21 -17.06
CA TYR A 194 9.64 4.17 -17.55
C TYR A 194 8.19 4.40 -17.10
N ILE A 195 7.97 5.08 -15.95
CA ILE A 195 6.63 5.43 -15.46
C ILE A 195 6.06 6.59 -16.26
N THR A 196 6.84 7.67 -16.45
CA THR A 196 6.38 8.82 -17.25
C THR A 196 6.15 8.44 -18.70
N GLN A 197 7.00 7.56 -19.27
CA GLN A 197 6.79 7.03 -20.60
C GLN A 197 5.49 6.23 -20.69
N LYS A 198 5.21 5.37 -19.70
CA LYS A 198 3.95 4.61 -19.66
C LYS A 198 2.74 5.53 -19.56
N LEU A 199 2.79 6.57 -18.72
CA LEU A 199 1.70 7.56 -18.62
C LEU A 199 1.45 8.25 -19.96
N ALA A 200 2.54 8.63 -20.66
CA ALA A 200 2.44 9.26 -21.98
C ALA A 200 1.87 8.30 -23.05
N ASP A 201 2.32 7.05 -23.06
CA ASP A 201 1.85 6.01 -23.99
C ASP A 201 0.37 5.68 -23.78
N ASP A 202 -0.08 5.68 -22.50
CA ASP A 202 -1.47 5.43 -22.12
C ASP A 202 -2.36 6.70 -22.25
N GLY A 203 -1.79 7.86 -22.63
CA GLY A 203 -2.51 9.12 -22.75
C GLY A 203 -3.01 9.72 -21.43
N ILE A 204 -2.37 9.37 -20.32
CA ILE A 204 -2.72 9.86 -18.98
C ILE A 204 -2.04 11.21 -18.75
N PRO A 205 -2.78 12.29 -18.44
CA PRO A 205 -2.19 13.59 -18.18
C PRO A 205 -1.29 13.58 -16.96
N PHE A 206 -0.08 14.11 -17.10
CA PHE A 206 0.82 14.34 -15.98
C PHE A 206 1.71 15.55 -16.23
N ARG A 207 2.22 16.13 -15.15
CA ARG A 207 3.27 17.15 -15.19
C ARG A 207 4.22 17.01 -14.01
N GLU A 208 5.46 17.41 -14.19
CA GLU A 208 6.49 17.45 -13.14
C GLU A 208 6.68 18.89 -12.66
N VAL A 209 6.72 19.09 -11.36
CA VAL A 209 6.96 20.39 -10.71
C VAL A 209 7.93 20.21 -9.54
N GLU A 210 8.58 21.30 -9.13
CA GLU A 210 9.57 21.27 -8.05
C GLU A 210 9.01 21.79 -6.72
N THR A 211 7.91 22.54 -6.74
CA THR A 211 7.31 23.11 -5.53
C THR A 211 5.85 22.66 -5.38
N MET A 212 5.43 22.36 -4.15
CA MET A 212 4.04 21.99 -3.90
C MET A 212 3.10 23.19 -3.88
N GLU A 213 3.61 24.35 -3.49
CA GLU A 213 2.85 25.58 -3.33
C GLU A 213 2.19 26.03 -4.63
N GLU A 214 2.86 25.80 -5.78
CA GLU A 214 2.35 26.16 -7.10
C GLU A 214 1.08 25.41 -7.49
N VAL A 215 0.90 24.19 -6.98
CA VAL A 215 -0.13 23.24 -7.43
C VAL A 215 -1.19 22.95 -6.38
N MET A 216 -1.00 23.39 -5.15
CA MET A 216 -1.94 23.13 -4.03
C MET A 216 -3.41 23.47 -4.36
N PRO A 217 -3.74 24.59 -5.06
CA PRO A 217 -5.14 24.92 -5.38
C PRO A 217 -5.82 23.94 -6.32
N GLU A 218 -5.05 23.12 -7.04
CA GLU A 218 -5.57 22.23 -8.08
C GLU A 218 -5.82 20.82 -7.57
N LEU A 219 -5.08 20.40 -6.53
CA LEU A 219 -5.06 19.02 -6.06
C LEU A 219 -6.37 18.60 -5.39
N ASP A 220 -6.84 17.41 -5.72
CA ASP A 220 -7.89 16.69 -5.01
C ASP A 220 -7.32 15.77 -3.95
N VAL A 221 -6.14 15.23 -4.22
CA VAL A 221 -5.38 14.36 -3.33
C VAL A 221 -3.93 14.82 -3.29
N LEU A 222 -3.36 14.95 -2.10
CA LEU A 222 -1.93 15.11 -1.90
C LEU A 222 -1.37 13.87 -1.21
N TYR A 223 -0.60 13.08 -1.94
CA TYR A 223 0.09 11.89 -1.44
C TYR A 223 1.53 12.25 -1.10
N MET A 224 1.80 12.37 0.20
CA MET A 224 3.13 12.70 0.72
C MET A 224 3.97 11.46 0.94
N THR A 225 5.26 11.53 0.63
CA THR A 225 6.23 10.47 0.94
C THR A 225 7.45 11.04 1.64
N ARG A 226 8.07 10.26 2.52
CA ARG A 226 9.34 10.64 3.13
C ARG A 226 10.51 10.40 2.18
N VAL A 227 11.57 11.18 2.32
CA VAL A 227 12.86 10.88 1.69
C VAL A 227 13.51 9.72 2.44
N GLN A 228 13.79 8.60 1.73
CA GLN A 228 14.21 7.33 2.32
C GLN A 228 15.74 7.29 2.51
N LYS A 229 16.25 7.58 3.72
CA LYS A 229 17.68 7.57 4.04
C LYS A 229 18.39 6.29 3.58
N GLU A 230 17.73 5.16 3.75
CA GLU A 230 18.21 3.81 3.43
C GLU A 230 18.47 3.57 1.93
N ARG A 231 18.06 4.48 1.06
CA ARG A 231 18.23 4.40 -0.41
C ARG A 231 19.36 5.28 -0.95
N PHE A 232 19.97 6.11 -0.10
CA PHE A 232 21.07 6.99 -0.53
C PHE A 232 22.42 6.34 -0.28
N PHE A 233 23.26 6.34 -1.31
CA PHE A 233 24.69 5.93 -1.18
C PHE A 233 25.53 7.00 -0.47
N ASN A 234 25.13 8.29 -0.57
CA ASN A 234 25.82 9.41 0.01
C ASN A 234 24.92 10.10 1.05
N GLU A 235 25.39 10.15 2.30
CA GLU A 235 24.64 10.79 3.39
C GLU A 235 24.47 12.31 3.18
N ALA A 236 25.42 12.98 2.49
CA ALA A 236 25.30 14.41 2.20
C ALA A 236 24.11 14.72 1.27
N ASP A 237 23.82 13.85 0.29
CA ASP A 237 22.66 14.01 -0.58
C ASP A 237 21.36 13.81 0.18
N TYR A 238 21.30 12.83 1.08
CA TYR A 238 20.15 12.67 1.97
C TYR A 238 19.93 13.91 2.86
N ILE A 239 20.98 14.43 3.51
CA ILE A 239 20.88 15.60 4.38
C ILE A 239 20.37 16.82 3.61
N ARG A 240 20.79 17.00 2.36
CA ARG A 240 20.34 18.10 1.49
C ARG A 240 18.86 17.98 1.11
N LEU A 241 18.36 16.76 0.90
CA LEU A 241 17.04 16.52 0.32
C LEU A 241 15.96 16.18 1.35
N LYS A 242 16.33 15.70 2.56
CA LYS A 242 15.37 15.18 3.56
C LYS A 242 14.32 16.19 4.01
N ASP A 243 14.62 17.48 3.98
CA ASP A 243 13.76 18.57 4.44
C ASP A 243 13.21 19.43 3.29
N THR A 244 13.30 18.94 2.04
CA THR A 244 12.85 19.68 0.85
C THR A 244 11.35 19.96 0.89
N TYR A 245 10.57 18.99 1.34
CA TYR A 245 9.11 19.11 1.43
C TYR A 245 8.64 18.87 2.86
N ILE A 246 8.19 19.94 3.49
CA ILE A 246 7.52 19.88 4.80
C ILE A 246 6.14 20.48 4.64
N LEU A 247 5.12 19.64 4.76
CA LEU A 247 3.74 20.09 4.76
C LEU A 247 3.39 20.66 6.14
N ASP A 248 2.94 21.90 6.16
CA ASP A 248 2.50 22.62 7.35
C ASP A 248 1.15 23.31 7.12
N PRO A 249 0.49 23.86 8.17
CA PRO A 249 -0.80 24.53 8.02
C PRO A 249 -0.78 25.76 7.11
N ASP A 250 0.37 26.43 6.95
CA ASP A 250 0.46 27.62 6.08
C ASP A 250 0.35 27.25 4.61
N LYS A 251 0.99 26.16 4.21
CA LYS A 251 0.90 25.62 2.86
C LYS A 251 -0.50 25.13 2.51
N LEU A 252 -1.27 24.70 3.49
CA LEU A 252 -2.64 24.24 3.31
C LEU A 252 -3.68 25.37 3.11
N LYS A 253 -3.29 26.64 3.26
CA LYS A 253 -4.22 27.78 3.10
C LYS A 253 -4.75 27.95 1.70
N THR A 254 -3.97 27.56 0.68
CA THR A 254 -4.34 27.65 -0.74
C THR A 254 -4.96 26.37 -1.29
N ALA A 255 -4.89 25.27 -0.53
CA ALA A 255 -5.43 23.99 -0.95
C ALA A 255 -6.96 23.98 -0.95
N LYS A 256 -7.56 23.12 -1.77
CA LYS A 256 -9.01 22.90 -1.77
C LYS A 256 -9.49 22.50 -0.37
N PRO A 257 -10.69 22.94 0.05
CA PRO A 257 -11.22 22.63 1.38
C PRO A 257 -11.51 21.14 1.58
N ASP A 258 -11.70 20.41 0.51
CA ASP A 258 -12.00 18.98 0.45
C ASP A 258 -10.84 18.12 -0.09
N MET A 259 -9.63 18.68 -0.23
CA MET A 259 -8.44 17.93 -0.60
C MET A 259 -8.15 16.85 0.44
N ALA A 260 -7.78 15.64 0.02
CA ALA A 260 -7.36 14.58 0.91
C ALA A 260 -5.83 14.50 1.02
N ILE A 261 -5.30 14.48 2.24
CA ILE A 261 -3.86 14.34 2.50
C ILE A 261 -3.58 12.90 2.95
N LEU A 262 -2.84 12.16 2.14
CA LEU A 262 -2.45 10.78 2.37
C LEU A 262 -0.95 10.65 2.64
N HIS A 263 -0.58 9.61 3.38
CA HIS A 263 0.82 9.25 3.63
C HIS A 263 0.92 7.76 4.02
N PRO A 264 1.80 6.95 3.40
CA PRO A 264 1.91 5.52 3.71
C PRO A 264 2.49 5.21 5.09
N LEU A 265 3.02 6.23 5.78
CA LEU A 265 3.71 6.14 7.07
C LEU A 265 4.92 5.16 7.08
N PRO A 266 5.92 5.32 7.96
CA PRO A 266 5.99 6.36 8.99
C PRO A 266 6.35 7.72 8.41
N ARG A 267 5.76 8.77 8.95
CA ARG A 267 6.30 10.12 8.73
C ARG A 267 7.44 10.39 9.71
N VAL A 268 8.36 11.26 9.31
CA VAL A 268 9.44 11.79 10.17
C VAL A 268 9.20 13.27 10.39
N ASN A 269 9.45 14.10 9.38
CA ASN A 269 9.28 15.55 9.44
C ASN A 269 8.55 16.14 8.22
N GLU A 270 8.31 15.33 7.18
CA GLU A 270 7.67 15.76 5.94
C GLU A 270 6.21 16.19 6.09
N ILE A 271 5.57 15.86 7.20
CA ILE A 271 4.27 16.42 7.61
C ILE A 271 4.39 16.88 9.05
N SER A 272 4.19 18.17 9.28
CA SER A 272 4.13 18.74 10.62
C SER A 272 3.00 18.13 11.43
N THR A 273 3.23 17.83 12.72
CA THR A 273 2.19 17.34 13.63
C THR A 273 1.02 18.30 13.81
N LYS A 274 1.20 19.58 13.48
CA LYS A 274 0.12 20.58 13.50
C LYS A 274 -0.95 20.31 12.42
N VAL A 275 -0.60 19.56 11.36
CA VAL A 275 -1.53 19.16 10.30
C VAL A 275 -2.49 18.06 10.77
N ASP A 276 -2.17 17.34 11.85
CA ASP A 276 -3.03 16.24 12.36
C ASP A 276 -4.44 16.70 12.78
N ALA A 277 -4.59 17.98 13.12
CA ALA A 277 -5.87 18.58 13.46
C ALA A 277 -6.68 19.07 12.24
N ASP A 278 -6.09 19.08 11.05
CA ASP A 278 -6.77 19.47 9.83
C ASP A 278 -7.69 18.34 9.35
N PRO A 279 -8.97 18.60 9.05
CA PRO A 279 -9.94 17.57 8.63
C PRO A 279 -9.54 16.88 7.32
N ARG A 280 -8.66 17.47 6.52
CA ARG A 280 -8.11 16.90 5.28
C ARG A 280 -7.03 15.85 5.53
N ALA A 281 -6.48 15.75 6.77
CA ALA A 281 -5.43 14.80 7.14
C ALA A 281 -6.00 13.37 7.26
N MET A 282 -5.94 12.62 6.16
CA MET A 282 -6.53 11.29 6.06
C MET A 282 -5.58 10.14 6.38
N TYR A 283 -4.30 10.38 6.64
CA TYR A 283 -3.30 9.32 6.78
C TYR A 283 -3.51 8.38 7.99
N PHE A 284 -4.20 8.79 9.05
CA PHE A 284 -4.60 7.87 10.12
C PHE A 284 -5.89 7.11 9.79
N GLU A 285 -6.83 7.73 9.08
CA GLU A 285 -7.98 7.01 8.52
C GLU A 285 -7.52 6.01 7.45
N GLN A 286 -6.50 6.34 6.65
CA GLN A 286 -5.82 5.44 5.73
C GLN A 286 -5.29 4.19 6.46
N VAL A 287 -4.65 4.33 7.64
CA VAL A 287 -4.25 3.17 8.46
C VAL A 287 -5.45 2.33 8.87
N ARG A 288 -6.55 2.97 9.28
CA ARG A 288 -7.81 2.29 9.65
C ARG A 288 -8.43 1.56 8.46
N ASN A 289 -8.48 2.21 7.29
CA ASN A 289 -8.96 1.63 6.04
C ASN A 289 -8.15 0.40 5.65
N GLY A 290 -6.84 0.40 5.90
CA GLY A 290 -5.94 -0.72 5.64
C GLY A 290 -6.38 -2.02 6.34
N ARG A 291 -6.97 -1.96 7.54
CA ARG A 291 -7.53 -3.14 8.21
C ARG A 291 -8.72 -3.70 7.44
N PHE A 292 -9.67 -2.84 7.03
CA PHE A 292 -10.88 -3.28 6.33
C PHE A 292 -10.58 -3.81 4.92
N VAL A 293 -9.65 -3.19 4.21
CA VAL A 293 -9.15 -3.72 2.93
C VAL A 293 -8.57 -5.12 3.10
N ARG A 294 -7.76 -5.33 4.15
CA ARG A 294 -7.17 -6.66 4.42
C ARG A 294 -8.20 -7.68 4.86
N MET A 295 -9.25 -7.26 5.60
CA MET A 295 -10.39 -8.13 5.90
C MET A 295 -11.09 -8.58 4.60
N ALA A 296 -11.43 -7.62 3.73
CA ALA A 296 -12.08 -7.92 2.45
C ALA A 296 -11.20 -8.81 1.56
N LEU A 297 -9.91 -8.51 1.44
CA LEU A 297 -8.97 -9.28 0.65
C LEU A 297 -8.81 -10.72 1.16
N ILE A 298 -8.67 -10.91 2.47
CA ILE A 298 -8.60 -12.25 3.08
C ILE A 298 -9.87 -13.04 2.76
N SER A 299 -11.05 -12.42 2.94
CA SER A 299 -12.33 -13.07 2.64
C SER A 299 -12.43 -13.44 1.17
N THR A 300 -12.16 -12.51 0.26
CA THR A 300 -12.21 -12.75 -1.19
C THR A 300 -11.29 -13.91 -1.64
N LEU A 301 -10.05 -13.93 -1.12
CA LEU A 301 -9.09 -14.98 -1.50
C LEU A 301 -9.41 -16.34 -0.91
N LEU A 302 -10.02 -16.41 0.28
CA LEU A 302 -10.43 -17.67 0.90
C LEU A 302 -11.77 -18.18 0.37
N GLU A 303 -12.75 -17.31 0.13
CA GLU A 303 -14.04 -17.68 -0.45
C GLU A 303 -13.88 -18.23 -1.87
N GLY A 304 -13.08 -17.59 -2.72
CA GLY A 304 -12.76 -18.05 -4.06
C GLY A 304 -12.06 -19.42 -4.15
N LEU A 305 -11.66 -20.01 -3.01
CA LEU A 305 -11.14 -21.39 -2.96
C LEU A 305 -12.25 -22.45 -2.89
N TYR A 306 -13.50 -22.06 -2.57
CA TYR A 306 -14.61 -22.96 -2.26
C TYR A 306 -15.81 -22.79 -3.20
N GLU A 307 -15.77 -21.81 -4.10
CA GLU A 307 -16.75 -21.69 -5.18
C GLU A 307 -16.36 -22.63 -6.34
N ASP A 308 -16.93 -23.82 -6.38
CA ASP A 308 -17.01 -24.75 -7.52
C ASP A 308 -18.46 -24.87 -7.99
#